data_696c08e56b2c5e518f454ae83086013b
#
_entry.id   696c08e56b2c5e518f454ae83086013b
#
_cell.length_a   1.000
_cell.length_b   1.000
_cell.length_c   1.000
_cell.angle_alpha   90.00
_cell.angle_beta   90.00
_cell.angle_gamma   90.00
#
_symmetry.space_group_name_H-M   'P 1'
#
loop_
_entity.id
_entity.type
_entity.pdbx_description
1 polymer ?
#
loop_
_entity_poly.entity_id
_entity_poly.type
_entity_poly.pdbx_seq_one_letter_code
_entity_poly.pdbx_strand_id
1 'polypeptide(L)'
;GENRPAIVGVVREINLEAVLAERPDLILAAPQLSDEQYALLSRIAPTVVPEARELAADNWKHEARLFGAALGREAALESAIDEVEARAAGLAEALAETGIDGSANLVRWMPQGPLVMSEALFTSGVLAAAGLPVDDAGLVNQRGVHSDPLSLENLSRLEGDWLFLATLNEEGDQALAAGKQSAAFARLPVVDKGQVIPVGGQLWTSANGPLAAQAILDDIESALLP
;
A
#
# COMPACT_ATOMS: atom_id res chain seq x y z
N GLY A 1 16.40 25.76 0.74
CA GLY A 1 15.01 25.71 0.25
C GLY A 1 14.69 24.29 -0.12
N GLU A 2 13.66 23.71 0.47
CA GLU A 2 13.14 22.40 0.07
C GLU A 2 12.66 22.52 -1.39
N ASN A 3 13.32 21.83 -2.30
CA ASN A 3 12.82 21.67 -3.66
C ASN A 3 11.58 20.77 -3.59
N ARG A 4 10.40 21.38 -3.46
CA ARG A 4 9.16 20.66 -3.61
C ARG A 4 8.99 20.28 -5.09
N PRO A 5 8.66 19.03 -5.41
CA PRO A 5 8.39 18.63 -6.78
C PRO A 5 7.19 19.41 -7.34
N ALA A 6 7.26 19.79 -8.61
CA ALA A 6 6.13 20.38 -9.30
C ALA A 6 5.05 19.32 -9.56
N ILE A 7 3.78 19.69 -9.35
CA ILE A 7 2.66 18.81 -9.64
C ILE A 7 2.28 18.99 -11.11
N VAL A 8 2.44 17.94 -11.91
CA VAL A 8 2.18 17.94 -13.36
C VAL A 8 0.87 17.26 -13.76
N GLY A 9 -0.02 17.03 -12.81
CA GLY A 9 -1.32 16.42 -13.04
C GLY A 9 -1.83 15.69 -11.80
N VAL A 10 -2.96 15.02 -11.95
CA VAL A 10 -3.52 14.09 -10.96
C VAL A 10 -3.49 12.67 -11.50
N VAL A 11 -3.70 11.71 -10.65
CA VAL A 11 -3.71 10.28 -11.01
C VAL A 11 -4.67 10.04 -12.18
N ARG A 12 -4.16 9.46 -13.27
CA ARG A 12 -4.84 9.20 -14.56
C ARG A 12 -5.13 10.42 -15.45
N GLU A 13 -4.83 11.64 -14.99
CA GLU A 13 -4.98 12.87 -15.80
C GLU A 13 -3.65 13.62 -15.82
N ILE A 14 -2.77 13.24 -16.78
CA ILE A 14 -1.46 13.84 -16.94
C ILE A 14 -1.62 15.15 -17.73
N ASN A 15 -1.10 16.24 -17.18
CA ASN A 15 -1.02 17.51 -17.91
C ASN A 15 0.27 17.56 -18.73
N LEU A 16 0.17 17.22 -20.01
CA LEU A 16 1.33 17.16 -20.92
C LEU A 16 2.05 18.50 -21.08
N GLU A 17 1.33 19.62 -21.03
CA GLU A 17 1.95 20.96 -21.11
C GLU A 17 2.79 21.24 -19.87
N ALA A 18 2.29 20.85 -18.69
CA ALA A 18 3.05 20.97 -17.44
C ALA A 18 4.29 20.07 -17.46
N VAL A 19 4.18 18.82 -17.94
CA VAL A 19 5.34 17.92 -18.10
C VAL A 19 6.37 18.54 -19.05
N LEU A 20 5.94 19.07 -20.20
CA LEU A 20 6.82 19.72 -21.17
C LEU A 20 7.52 20.96 -20.57
N ALA A 21 6.80 21.74 -19.75
CA ALA A 21 7.36 22.93 -19.11
C ALA A 21 8.50 22.60 -18.13
N GLU A 22 8.45 21.44 -17.46
CA GLU A 22 9.51 20.95 -16.57
C GLU A 22 10.77 20.48 -17.31
N ARG A 23 10.69 20.28 -18.64
CA ARG A 23 11.81 19.84 -19.49
C ARG A 23 12.57 18.64 -18.90
N PRO A 24 11.89 17.52 -18.64
CA PRO A 24 12.52 16.34 -18.05
C PRO A 24 13.54 15.71 -19.00
N ASP A 25 14.63 15.17 -18.44
CA ASP A 25 15.58 14.33 -19.17
C ASP A 25 15.12 12.86 -19.23
N LEU A 26 14.24 12.45 -18.32
CA LEU A 26 13.69 11.12 -18.20
C LEU A 26 12.28 11.16 -17.59
N ILE A 27 11.39 10.31 -18.08
CA ILE A 27 10.05 10.11 -17.52
C ILE A 27 9.95 8.67 -17.03
N LEU A 28 9.60 8.51 -15.75
CA LEU A 28 9.27 7.22 -15.16
C LEU A 28 7.76 7.17 -14.98
N ALA A 29 7.11 6.19 -15.58
CA ALA A 29 5.66 6.10 -15.61
C ALA A 29 5.14 4.79 -15.03
N ALA A 30 3.90 4.80 -14.56
CA ALA A 30 3.24 3.61 -14.01
C ALA A 30 2.88 2.60 -15.13
N PRO A 31 2.78 1.30 -14.80
CA PRO A 31 2.47 0.25 -15.79
C PRO A 31 1.07 0.38 -16.43
N GLN A 32 0.17 1.20 -15.84
CA GLN A 32 -1.17 1.45 -16.38
C GLN A 32 -1.23 2.60 -17.41
N LEU A 33 -0.08 3.11 -17.84
CA LEU A 33 0.00 4.14 -18.86
C LEU A 33 -0.55 3.59 -20.19
N SER A 34 -1.46 4.33 -20.84
CA SER A 34 -1.98 3.91 -22.15
C SER A 34 -0.92 4.11 -23.25
N ASP A 35 -1.04 3.35 -24.35
CA ASP A 35 -0.14 3.49 -25.52
C ASP A 35 -0.15 4.91 -26.09
N GLU A 36 -1.31 5.58 -26.10
CA GLU A 36 -1.45 6.96 -26.53
C GLU A 36 -0.68 7.92 -25.62
N GLN A 37 -0.85 7.79 -24.31
CA GLN A 37 -0.12 8.61 -23.33
C GLN A 37 1.38 8.35 -23.40
N TYR A 38 1.80 7.08 -23.56
CA TYR A 38 3.20 6.72 -23.77
C TYR A 38 3.79 7.40 -25.00
N ALA A 39 3.07 7.35 -26.13
CA ALA A 39 3.52 7.98 -27.36
C ALA A 39 3.67 9.51 -27.25
N LEU A 40 2.79 10.16 -26.48
CA LEU A 40 2.86 11.60 -26.22
C LEU A 40 4.02 11.96 -25.28
N LEU A 41 4.18 11.25 -24.19
CA LEU A 41 5.28 11.48 -23.23
C LEU A 41 6.64 11.20 -23.87
N SER A 42 6.75 10.16 -24.69
CA SER A 42 7.99 9.80 -25.40
C SER A 42 8.45 10.85 -26.43
N ARG A 43 7.58 11.79 -26.82
CA ARG A 43 7.97 12.96 -27.63
C ARG A 43 8.60 14.07 -26.78
N ILE A 44 8.37 14.04 -25.47
CA ILE A 44 8.93 15.04 -24.54
C ILE A 44 10.30 14.58 -24.06
N ALA A 45 10.41 13.34 -23.57
CA ALA A 45 11.65 12.74 -23.08
C ALA A 45 11.60 11.21 -23.17
N PRO A 46 12.75 10.51 -23.06
CA PRO A 46 12.77 9.06 -22.87
C PRO A 46 11.84 8.64 -21.74
N THR A 47 10.91 7.73 -22.04
CA THR A 47 9.87 7.30 -21.11
C THR A 47 10.03 5.82 -20.80
N VAL A 48 10.19 5.48 -19.52
CA VAL A 48 10.32 4.12 -19.02
C VAL A 48 9.02 3.71 -18.34
N VAL A 49 8.45 2.61 -18.80
CA VAL A 49 7.19 2.04 -18.29
C VAL A 49 7.45 0.59 -17.90
N PRO A 50 7.16 0.18 -16.66
CA PRO A 50 7.23 -1.22 -16.27
C PRO A 50 6.23 -2.06 -17.07
N GLU A 51 6.57 -3.32 -17.33
CA GLU A 51 5.64 -4.27 -17.91
C GLU A 51 4.45 -4.49 -16.94
N ALA A 52 3.23 -4.46 -17.47
CA ALA A 52 2.04 -4.77 -16.71
C ALA A 52 2.07 -6.26 -16.30
N ARG A 53 1.99 -6.53 -15.00
CA ARG A 53 2.01 -7.86 -14.41
C ARG A 53 0.71 -8.13 -13.67
N GLU A 54 0.41 -9.38 -13.42
CA GLU A 54 -0.63 -9.75 -12.45
C GLU A 54 -0.25 -9.20 -11.08
N LEU A 55 -1.27 -8.85 -10.28
CA LEU A 55 -1.04 -8.30 -8.95
C LEU A 55 -0.27 -9.30 -8.08
N ALA A 56 0.86 -8.88 -7.56
CA ALA A 56 1.66 -9.62 -6.60
C ALA A 56 2.36 -8.66 -5.65
N ALA A 57 2.46 -9.06 -4.41
CA ALA A 57 2.97 -8.21 -3.33
C ALA A 57 4.43 -7.74 -3.52
N ASP A 58 5.20 -8.45 -4.32
CA ASP A 58 6.62 -8.17 -4.61
C ASP A 58 6.87 -7.48 -5.97
N ASN A 59 5.82 -7.18 -6.75
CA ASN A 59 5.95 -6.49 -8.04
C ASN A 59 6.72 -5.17 -7.95
N TRP A 60 6.63 -4.48 -6.82
CA TRP A 60 7.36 -3.24 -6.58
C TRP A 60 8.88 -3.38 -6.73
N LYS A 61 9.45 -4.55 -6.44
CA LYS A 61 10.88 -4.81 -6.59
C LYS A 61 11.29 -4.81 -8.06
N HIS A 62 10.44 -5.36 -8.94
CA HIS A 62 10.67 -5.35 -10.38
C HIS A 62 10.59 -3.93 -10.95
N GLU A 63 9.56 -3.19 -10.57
CA GLU A 63 9.40 -1.79 -10.99
C GLU A 63 10.57 -0.93 -10.51
N ALA A 64 10.94 -1.08 -9.22
CA ALA A 64 12.05 -0.35 -8.65
C ALA A 64 13.38 -0.66 -9.34
N ARG A 65 13.66 -1.94 -9.67
CA ARG A 65 14.87 -2.34 -10.41
C ARG A 65 14.93 -1.71 -11.79
N LEU A 66 13.81 -1.69 -12.52
CA LEU A 66 13.74 -1.04 -13.81
C LEU A 66 14.05 0.47 -13.71
N PHE A 67 13.48 1.14 -12.73
CA PHE A 67 13.71 2.57 -12.50
C PHE A 67 15.13 2.83 -11.98
N GLY A 68 15.66 1.96 -11.12
CA GLY A 68 17.06 2.02 -10.67
C GLY A 68 18.04 1.93 -11.83
N ALA A 69 17.81 0.99 -12.76
CA ALA A 69 18.62 0.85 -13.98
C ALA A 69 18.51 2.08 -14.88
N ALA A 70 17.31 2.60 -15.10
CA ALA A 70 17.10 3.81 -15.90
C ALA A 70 17.81 5.05 -15.32
N LEU A 71 18.00 5.08 -14.00
CA LEU A 71 18.66 6.17 -13.28
C LEU A 71 20.17 5.92 -13.02
N GLY A 72 20.70 4.74 -13.39
CA GLY A 72 22.09 4.34 -13.07
C GLY A 72 22.33 4.22 -11.55
N ARG A 73 21.34 3.71 -10.82
CA ARG A 73 21.32 3.60 -9.35
C ARG A 73 21.06 2.16 -8.87
N GLU A 74 21.37 1.16 -9.68
CA GLU A 74 21.08 -0.25 -9.42
C GLU A 74 21.61 -0.70 -8.06
N ALA A 75 22.89 -0.44 -7.77
CA ALA A 75 23.51 -0.86 -6.52
C ALA A 75 22.86 -0.22 -5.28
N ALA A 76 22.52 1.07 -5.35
CA ALA A 76 21.87 1.76 -4.26
C ALA A 76 20.45 1.24 -4.02
N LEU A 77 19.76 0.87 -5.11
CA LEU A 77 18.43 0.30 -5.01
C LEU A 77 18.44 -1.12 -4.44
N GLU A 78 19.35 -1.99 -4.90
CA GLU A 78 19.47 -3.34 -4.32
C GLU A 78 19.77 -3.26 -2.82
N SER A 79 20.66 -2.35 -2.38
CA SER A 79 20.90 -2.11 -0.95
C SER A 79 19.62 -1.70 -0.21
N ALA A 80 18.78 -0.83 -0.81
CA ALA A 80 17.54 -0.42 -0.19
C ALA A 80 16.50 -1.55 -0.11
N ILE A 81 16.47 -2.47 -1.09
CA ILE A 81 15.62 -3.66 -1.05
C ILE A 81 16.10 -4.62 0.04
N ASP A 82 17.41 -4.91 0.08
CA ASP A 82 18.01 -5.79 1.09
C ASP A 82 17.77 -5.25 2.51
N GLU A 83 17.88 -3.93 2.70
CA GLU A 83 17.61 -3.28 3.98
C GLU A 83 16.14 -3.46 4.42
N VAL A 84 15.17 -3.34 3.50
CA VAL A 84 13.76 -3.60 3.78
C VAL A 84 13.55 -5.04 4.19
N GLU A 85 14.12 -6.01 3.44
CA GLU A 85 13.96 -7.43 3.71
C GLU A 85 14.57 -7.82 5.07
N ALA A 86 15.78 -7.35 5.35
CA ALA A 86 16.45 -7.62 6.61
C ALA A 86 15.69 -7.02 7.80
N ARG A 87 15.19 -5.80 7.64
CA ARG A 87 14.39 -5.13 8.69
C ARG A 87 13.07 -5.84 8.94
N ALA A 88 12.35 -6.24 7.87
CA ALA A 88 11.10 -6.98 8.01
C ALA A 88 11.31 -8.32 8.73
N ALA A 89 12.37 -9.06 8.39
CA ALA A 89 12.72 -10.30 9.06
C ALA A 89 13.06 -10.08 10.55
N GLY A 90 13.86 -9.06 10.87
CA GLY A 90 14.17 -8.71 12.26
C GLY A 90 12.93 -8.30 13.07
N LEU A 91 12.01 -7.57 12.45
CA LEU A 91 10.73 -7.21 13.08
C LEU A 91 9.86 -8.44 13.32
N ALA A 92 9.81 -9.39 12.38
CA ALA A 92 9.07 -10.65 12.55
C ALA A 92 9.61 -11.47 13.74
N GLU A 93 10.92 -11.53 13.92
CA GLU A 93 11.55 -12.18 15.08
C GLU A 93 11.17 -11.45 16.39
N ALA A 94 11.27 -10.12 16.41
CA ALA A 94 10.93 -9.32 17.59
C ALA A 94 9.45 -9.44 17.99
N LEU A 95 8.53 -9.46 17.01
CA LEU A 95 7.11 -9.67 17.26
C LEU A 95 6.85 -11.08 17.85
N ALA A 96 7.46 -12.11 17.25
CA ALA A 96 7.33 -13.48 17.76
C ALA A 96 7.85 -13.65 19.18
N GLU A 97 8.97 -13.00 19.53
CA GLU A 97 9.53 -13.03 20.89
C GLU A 97 8.60 -12.39 21.93
N THR A 98 7.78 -11.41 21.53
CA THR A 98 6.77 -10.78 22.38
C THR A 98 5.42 -11.52 22.38
N GLY A 99 5.31 -12.62 21.62
CA GLY A 99 4.09 -13.40 21.47
C GLY A 99 3.05 -12.75 20.59
N ILE A 100 3.48 -11.83 19.74
CA ILE A 100 2.65 -11.20 18.70
C ILE A 100 2.79 -12.03 17.44
N ASP A 101 1.73 -12.74 17.08
CA ASP A 101 1.62 -13.63 15.93
C ASP A 101 0.20 -13.58 15.34
N GLY A 102 -0.08 -14.45 14.39
CA GLY A 102 -1.39 -14.60 13.78
C GLY A 102 -1.52 -13.88 12.45
N SER A 103 -2.73 -13.84 11.93
CA SER A 103 -3.05 -13.21 10.66
C SER A 103 -3.60 -11.80 10.85
N ALA A 104 -3.52 -11.01 9.79
CA ALA A 104 -4.05 -9.64 9.77
C ALA A 104 -5.12 -9.48 8.69
N ASN A 105 -6.12 -8.66 8.96
CA ASN A 105 -6.94 -8.07 7.92
C ASN A 105 -6.50 -6.62 7.70
N LEU A 106 -6.34 -6.21 6.44
CA LEU A 106 -6.11 -4.81 6.07
C LEU A 106 -7.40 -4.27 5.44
N VAL A 107 -7.97 -3.24 6.05
CA VAL A 107 -9.23 -2.66 5.63
C VAL A 107 -9.09 -1.16 5.41
N ARG A 108 -9.53 -0.69 4.24
CA ARG A 108 -9.67 0.74 3.95
C ARG A 108 -11.11 1.15 4.11
N TRP A 109 -11.37 2.04 5.05
CA TRP A 109 -12.72 2.53 5.29
C TRP A 109 -13.05 3.72 4.39
N MET A 110 -14.14 3.59 3.65
CA MET A 110 -14.62 4.58 2.69
C MET A 110 -16.04 5.01 3.06
N PRO A 111 -16.55 6.16 2.55
CA PRO A 111 -17.93 6.58 2.81
C PRO A 111 -18.98 5.55 2.42
N GLN A 112 -18.74 4.77 1.37
CA GLN A 112 -19.64 3.71 0.90
C GLN A 112 -19.50 2.38 1.66
N GLY A 113 -18.55 2.28 2.58
CA GLY A 113 -18.30 1.09 3.40
C GLY A 113 -16.83 0.63 3.38
N PRO A 114 -16.49 -0.35 4.23
CA PRO A 114 -15.15 -0.90 4.30
C PRO A 114 -14.80 -1.74 3.08
N LEU A 115 -13.57 -1.57 2.57
CA LEU A 115 -12.96 -2.35 1.51
C LEU A 115 -11.87 -3.22 2.12
N VAL A 116 -11.99 -4.54 1.99
CA VAL A 116 -10.91 -5.47 2.37
C VAL A 116 -9.84 -5.44 1.30
N MET A 117 -8.59 -5.21 1.69
CA MET A 117 -7.46 -5.13 0.77
C MET A 117 -6.95 -6.53 0.44
N SER A 118 -6.49 -6.71 -0.78
CA SER A 118 -5.95 -7.99 -1.27
C SER A 118 -4.71 -8.43 -0.50
N GLU A 119 -4.58 -9.73 -0.28
CA GLU A 119 -3.34 -10.36 0.20
C GLU A 119 -2.15 -10.13 -0.75
N ALA A 120 -2.42 -9.91 -2.04
CA ALA A 120 -1.42 -9.62 -3.06
C ALA A 120 -1.03 -8.13 -3.16
N LEU A 121 -1.55 -7.27 -2.28
CA LEU A 121 -1.17 -5.85 -2.25
C LEU A 121 0.27 -5.70 -1.71
N PHE A 122 0.98 -4.67 -2.17
CA PHE A 122 2.32 -4.30 -1.68
C PHE A 122 2.42 -4.31 -0.14
N THR A 123 1.52 -3.58 0.53
CA THR A 123 1.49 -3.50 2.00
C THR A 123 1.22 -4.84 2.67
N SER A 124 0.38 -5.68 2.05
CA SER A 124 0.13 -7.04 2.53
C SER A 124 1.39 -7.89 2.49
N GLY A 125 2.24 -7.70 1.47
CA GLY A 125 3.55 -8.33 1.41
C GLY A 125 4.52 -7.85 2.50
N VAL A 126 4.49 -6.55 2.83
CA VAL A 126 5.31 -5.99 3.92
C VAL A 126 4.85 -6.54 5.27
N LEU A 127 3.54 -6.61 5.53
CA LEU A 127 2.97 -7.23 6.74
C LEU A 127 3.35 -8.70 6.84
N ALA A 128 3.22 -9.46 5.77
CA ALA A 128 3.60 -10.87 5.73
C ALA A 128 5.09 -11.08 6.02
N ALA A 129 5.96 -10.24 5.45
CA ALA A 129 7.39 -10.26 5.70
C ALA A 129 7.75 -9.91 7.17
N ALA A 130 6.91 -9.11 7.82
CA ALA A 130 7.00 -8.79 9.24
C ALA A 130 6.31 -9.83 10.16
N GLY A 131 5.90 -10.99 9.63
CA GLY A 131 5.31 -12.08 10.41
C GLY A 131 3.79 -12.01 10.61
N LEU A 132 3.11 -11.08 9.95
CA LEU A 132 1.66 -10.88 10.03
C LEU A 132 1.01 -11.07 8.65
N PRO A 133 0.85 -12.33 8.16
CA PRO A 133 0.25 -12.58 6.86
C PRO A 133 -1.17 -12.00 6.77
N VAL A 134 -1.47 -11.35 5.65
CA VAL A 134 -2.80 -10.77 5.42
C VAL A 134 -3.73 -11.83 4.86
N ASP A 135 -4.93 -11.91 5.44
CA ASP A 135 -6.05 -12.70 4.96
C ASP A 135 -7.13 -11.75 4.43
N ASP A 136 -7.49 -11.86 3.18
CA ASP A 136 -8.58 -11.07 2.56
C ASP A 136 -9.95 -11.77 2.67
N ALA A 137 -10.04 -12.85 3.45
CA ALA A 137 -11.24 -13.65 3.70
C ALA A 137 -11.91 -14.19 2.42
N GLY A 138 -11.16 -14.30 1.31
CA GLY A 138 -11.70 -14.66 -0.01
C GLY A 138 -12.71 -13.65 -0.55
N LEU A 139 -12.65 -12.41 -0.10
CA LEU A 139 -13.55 -11.33 -0.49
C LEU A 139 -13.05 -10.57 -1.71
N VAL A 140 -11.76 -10.70 -2.03
CA VAL A 140 -11.14 -10.01 -3.16
C VAL A 140 -11.11 -10.93 -4.38
N ASN A 141 -11.59 -10.42 -5.51
CA ASN A 141 -11.47 -11.14 -6.78
C ASN A 141 -9.99 -11.28 -7.18
N GLN A 142 -9.61 -12.39 -7.82
CA GLN A 142 -8.22 -12.78 -8.15
C GLN A 142 -7.35 -11.70 -8.80
N ARG A 143 -7.95 -10.64 -9.37
CA ARG A 143 -7.23 -9.52 -10.01
C ARG A 143 -7.51 -8.18 -9.36
N GLY A 144 -8.26 -8.18 -8.27
CA GLY A 144 -8.64 -6.97 -7.55
C GLY A 144 -7.59 -6.56 -6.51
N VAL A 145 -7.44 -5.27 -6.31
CA VAL A 145 -6.64 -4.71 -5.22
C VAL A 145 -7.42 -4.65 -3.89
N HIS A 146 -8.74 -4.75 -3.97
CA HIS A 146 -9.65 -4.76 -2.82
C HIS A 146 -10.99 -5.41 -3.19
N SER A 147 -11.78 -5.74 -2.18
CA SER A 147 -13.17 -6.21 -2.30
C SER A 147 -14.12 -5.11 -2.81
N ASP A 148 -15.34 -5.50 -3.14
CA ASP A 148 -16.47 -4.57 -3.13
C ASP A 148 -16.70 -4.02 -1.71
N PRO A 149 -17.38 -2.87 -1.55
CA PRO A 149 -17.73 -2.34 -0.23
C PRO A 149 -18.56 -3.36 0.56
N LEU A 150 -18.09 -3.68 1.77
CA LEU A 150 -18.82 -4.57 2.65
C LEU A 150 -19.96 -3.86 3.36
N SER A 151 -21.08 -4.54 3.53
CA SER A 151 -22.05 -4.13 4.54
C SER A 151 -21.49 -4.36 5.95
N LEU A 152 -21.95 -3.61 6.93
CA LEU A 152 -21.52 -3.79 8.32
C LEU A 152 -21.80 -5.20 8.86
N GLU A 153 -22.83 -5.87 8.36
CA GLU A 153 -23.17 -7.27 8.74
C GLU A 153 -22.09 -8.26 8.28
N ASN A 154 -21.43 -7.98 7.16
CA ASN A 154 -20.37 -8.81 6.61
C ASN A 154 -18.99 -8.58 7.27
N LEU A 155 -18.87 -7.63 8.19
CA LEU A 155 -17.63 -7.43 8.96
C LEU A 155 -17.23 -8.69 9.74
N SER A 156 -18.20 -9.53 10.15
CA SER A 156 -17.94 -10.79 10.84
C SER A 156 -17.12 -11.81 10.03
N ARG A 157 -16.93 -11.57 8.73
CA ARG A 157 -16.04 -12.39 7.88
C ARG A 157 -14.56 -12.07 8.07
N LEU A 158 -14.25 -10.97 8.76
CA LEU A 158 -12.89 -10.58 9.10
C LEU A 158 -12.49 -11.36 10.36
N GLU A 159 -11.76 -12.45 10.17
CA GLU A 159 -11.38 -13.40 11.22
C GLU A 159 -9.89 -13.30 11.59
N GLY A 160 -9.16 -12.32 11.02
CA GLY A 160 -7.76 -12.09 11.37
C GLY A 160 -7.58 -11.72 12.84
N ASP A 161 -6.40 -12.07 13.39
CA ASP A 161 -6.05 -11.72 14.77
C ASP A 161 -5.81 -10.23 14.96
N TRP A 162 -5.38 -9.55 13.89
CA TRP A 162 -5.11 -8.12 13.85
C TRP A 162 -5.95 -7.43 12.78
N LEU A 163 -6.43 -6.23 13.05
CA LEU A 163 -7.17 -5.42 12.09
C LEU A 163 -6.47 -4.07 11.90
N PHE A 164 -5.83 -3.89 10.73
CA PHE A 164 -5.28 -2.61 10.32
C PHE A 164 -6.34 -1.82 9.57
N LEU A 165 -6.74 -0.67 10.14
CA LEU A 165 -7.80 0.19 9.62
C LEU A 165 -7.22 1.47 9.03
N ALA A 166 -7.36 1.61 7.71
CA ALA A 166 -6.90 2.75 6.94
C ALA A 166 -8.05 3.67 6.54
N THR A 167 -7.82 4.99 6.53
CA THR A 167 -8.69 6.01 5.93
C THR A 167 -7.86 6.92 5.05
N LEU A 168 -8.46 7.44 3.97
CA LEU A 168 -7.75 8.28 3.00
C LEU A 168 -7.94 9.78 3.24
N ASN A 169 -9.06 10.16 3.83
CA ASN A 169 -9.49 11.54 3.97
C ASN A 169 -10.52 11.68 5.11
N GLU A 170 -10.90 12.91 5.39
CA GLU A 170 -11.85 13.25 6.44
C GLU A 170 -13.22 12.56 6.28
N GLU A 171 -13.70 12.36 5.05
CA GLU A 171 -14.98 11.67 4.80
C GLU A 171 -14.86 10.17 5.21
N GLY A 172 -13.74 9.55 4.92
CA GLY A 172 -13.43 8.19 5.38
C GLY A 172 -13.33 8.11 6.90
N ASP A 173 -12.70 9.10 7.55
CA ASP A 173 -12.58 9.18 9.01
C ASP A 173 -13.97 9.29 9.67
N GLN A 174 -14.85 10.13 9.13
CA GLN A 174 -16.22 10.29 9.62
C GLN A 174 -17.03 9.00 9.44
N ALA A 175 -16.91 8.36 8.28
CA ALA A 175 -17.58 7.08 8.00
C ALA A 175 -17.07 5.96 8.94
N LEU A 176 -15.78 5.89 9.21
CA LEU A 176 -15.21 4.95 10.17
C LEU A 176 -15.70 5.24 11.59
N ALA A 177 -15.75 6.51 12.01
CA ALA A 177 -16.25 6.89 13.32
C ALA A 177 -17.71 6.46 13.51
N ALA A 178 -18.56 6.62 12.48
CA ALA A 178 -19.93 6.12 12.48
C ALA A 178 -19.99 4.59 12.52
N GLY A 179 -19.16 3.91 11.71
CA GLY A 179 -19.07 2.45 11.66
C GLY A 179 -18.67 1.83 13.00
N LYS A 180 -17.74 2.45 13.72
CA LYS A 180 -17.31 2.02 15.07
C LYS A 180 -18.43 2.06 16.12
N GLN A 181 -19.49 2.87 15.90
CA GLN A 181 -20.68 2.89 16.78
C GLN A 181 -21.65 1.74 16.50
N SER A 182 -21.45 0.97 15.42
CA SER A 182 -22.33 -0.13 15.08
C SER A 182 -22.11 -1.36 15.99
N ALA A 183 -23.21 -2.06 16.28
CA ALA A 183 -23.13 -3.32 17.01
C ALA A 183 -22.33 -4.40 16.23
N ALA A 184 -22.28 -4.32 14.90
CA ALA A 184 -21.52 -5.24 14.07
C ALA A 184 -20.01 -5.06 14.29
N PHE A 185 -19.52 -3.82 14.30
CA PHE A 185 -18.12 -3.52 14.59
C PHE A 185 -17.73 -3.91 16.00
N ALA A 186 -18.56 -3.55 16.98
CA ALA A 186 -18.32 -3.85 18.40
C ALA A 186 -18.24 -5.35 18.73
N ARG A 187 -18.79 -6.22 17.87
CA ARG A 187 -18.75 -7.68 18.04
C ARG A 187 -17.55 -8.36 17.42
N LEU A 188 -16.69 -7.61 16.73
CA LEU A 188 -15.48 -8.19 16.15
C LEU A 188 -14.52 -8.63 17.27
N PRO A 189 -14.01 -9.85 17.25
CA PRO A 189 -13.09 -10.34 18.30
C PRO A 189 -11.85 -9.47 18.49
N VAL A 190 -11.34 -8.88 17.40
CA VAL A 190 -10.18 -7.97 17.41
C VAL A 190 -10.46 -6.67 18.18
N VAL A 191 -11.73 -6.23 18.25
CA VAL A 191 -12.14 -5.05 19.03
C VAL A 191 -12.10 -5.35 20.52
N ASP A 192 -12.64 -6.48 20.94
CA ASP A 192 -12.62 -6.91 22.34
C ASP A 192 -11.18 -7.14 22.85
N LYS A 193 -10.30 -7.62 21.98
CA LYS A 193 -8.88 -7.86 22.29
C LYS A 193 -8.02 -6.59 22.21
N GLY A 194 -8.56 -5.46 21.70
CA GLY A 194 -7.78 -4.25 21.49
C GLY A 194 -6.77 -4.35 20.34
N GLN A 195 -6.98 -5.28 19.38
CA GLN A 195 -6.09 -5.59 18.26
C GLN A 195 -6.49 -4.83 16.97
N VAL A 196 -7.02 -3.62 17.12
CA VAL A 196 -7.39 -2.72 16.00
C VAL A 196 -6.39 -1.58 15.91
N ILE A 197 -5.62 -1.55 14.83
CA ILE A 197 -4.54 -0.61 14.61
C ILE A 197 -4.97 0.42 13.55
N PRO A 198 -5.17 1.70 13.90
CA PRO A 198 -5.43 2.74 12.92
C PRO A 198 -4.15 3.09 12.16
N VAL A 199 -4.26 3.21 10.83
CA VAL A 199 -3.12 3.50 9.94
C VAL A 199 -3.47 4.54 8.89
N GLY A 200 -2.47 5.25 8.37
CA GLY A 200 -2.62 6.27 7.33
C GLY A 200 -2.85 5.66 5.95
N GLY A 201 -4.03 5.86 5.37
CA GLY A 201 -4.43 5.19 4.13
C GLY A 201 -3.58 5.54 2.91
N GLN A 202 -3.05 6.75 2.82
CA GLN A 202 -2.16 7.14 1.72
C GLN A 202 -0.90 6.26 1.69
N LEU A 203 -0.28 6.02 2.84
CA LEU A 203 0.87 5.14 2.96
C LEU A 203 0.46 3.67 2.78
N TRP A 204 -0.55 3.22 3.53
CA TRP A 204 -0.88 1.81 3.66
C TRP A 204 -1.65 1.20 2.49
N THR A 205 -2.36 2.01 1.71
CA THR A 205 -3.21 1.48 0.62
C THR A 205 -2.95 2.11 -0.75
N SER A 206 -1.97 3.02 -0.85
CA SER A 206 -1.71 3.74 -2.10
C SER A 206 -0.22 3.96 -2.40
N ALA A 207 0.67 3.78 -1.42
CA ALA A 207 2.11 3.91 -1.62
C ALA A 207 2.75 2.60 -2.11
N ASN A 208 3.98 2.71 -2.61
CA ASN A 208 4.78 1.61 -3.15
C ASN A 208 6.27 1.91 -3.04
N GLY A 209 7.12 0.88 -3.01
CA GLY A 209 8.56 1.00 -3.06
C GLY A 209 9.28 1.00 -1.70
N PRO A 210 10.63 1.05 -1.69
CA PRO A 210 11.42 0.79 -0.47
C PRO A 210 11.19 1.80 0.65
N LEU A 211 11.01 3.09 0.32
CA LEU A 211 10.74 4.12 1.35
C LEU A 211 9.37 3.91 2.01
N ALA A 212 8.36 3.53 1.21
CA ALA A 212 7.04 3.20 1.74
C ALA A 212 7.09 1.94 2.61
N ALA A 213 7.84 0.92 2.21
CA ALA A 213 8.03 -0.29 3.00
C ALA A 213 8.67 0.03 4.36
N GLN A 214 9.73 0.84 4.39
CA GLN A 214 10.37 1.27 5.64
C GLN A 214 9.39 2.00 6.56
N ALA A 215 8.60 2.94 6.02
CA ALA A 215 7.61 3.68 6.80
C ALA A 215 6.49 2.78 7.34
N ILE A 216 6.05 1.78 6.58
CA ILE A 216 5.08 0.79 7.06
C ILE A 216 5.67 -0.07 8.18
N LEU A 217 6.93 -0.48 8.06
CA LEU A 217 7.64 -1.20 9.13
C LEU A 217 7.80 -0.34 10.38
N ASP A 218 8.06 0.98 10.25
CA ASP A 218 8.05 1.93 11.38
C ASP A 218 6.69 1.96 12.10
N ASP A 219 5.60 2.02 11.32
CA ASP A 219 4.24 2.02 11.87
C ASP A 219 3.92 0.71 12.60
N ILE A 220 4.29 -0.46 12.02
CA ILE A 220 4.09 -1.77 12.65
C ILE A 220 4.87 -1.86 13.96
N GLU A 221 6.16 -1.53 13.94
CA GLU A 221 7.03 -1.54 15.12
C GLU A 221 6.47 -0.66 16.23
N SER A 222 6.12 0.60 15.89
CA SER A 222 5.59 1.58 16.86
C SER A 222 4.23 1.20 17.43
N ALA A 223 3.40 0.46 16.67
CA ALA A 223 2.06 0.07 17.11
C ALA A 223 2.05 -1.21 17.94
N LEU A 224 3.00 -2.11 17.72
CA LEU A 224 2.95 -3.46 18.26
C LEU A 224 4.05 -3.77 19.27
N LEU A 225 5.20 -3.10 19.20
CA LEU A 225 6.28 -3.26 20.16
C LEU A 225 6.25 -2.16 21.24
N PRO A 226 6.67 -2.46 22.48
CA PRO A 226 6.65 -1.52 23.61
C PRO A 226 7.65 -0.37 23.48
#